data_a7bd046eb2f01e0da50a413587b49909
#
_entry.id   a7bd046eb2f01e0da50a413587b49909
#
_cell.length_a   1.000
_cell.length_b   1.000
_cell.length_c   1.000
_cell.angle_alpha   90.00
_cell.angle_beta   90.00
_cell.angle_gamma   90.00
#
_symmetry.space_group_name_H-M   'P 1'
#
loop_
_entity.id
_entity.type
_entity.pdbx_description
1 polymer ?
#
loop_
_entity_poly.entity_id
_entity_poly.type
_entity_poly.pdbx_seq_one_letter_code
_entity_poly.pdbx_strand_id
1 'polypeptide(L)'
;MISKMNKLSFLIYHKEYEMFLEKLRELGVVHVEKRQGAEMDANLQAFMQKRTAYQSLLKSMTLAAASFEGTASGAPSTLTIEQVVDSYESQQEHIQALNMQLPVLDKEIDAMEVWGEFDWNVIEQLKVNGWQMQFYCCPDKSFEEAWMDDYNATIINRKGGQCYFVTVNQMPVELEAEVVRLPKRCLSELVREQEELKAEIKKANELLDLFCVDNTPVVEKALDSLESDINLMEVEQLGGERMAEGAIVMMEGWVPVENDAEVRKMLDESGVYYEIRAAEKEDNAPIKLKNGKISRAFEMLTKMYGMPDYGEFDPTPLLAPFYALFFGMCVGDAGYG
;
A
#
# COMPACT_ATOMS: atom_id res chain seq x y z
N MET A 1 17.96 27.73 22.62
CA MET A 1 17.44 29.14 22.66
C MET A 1 16.36 29.26 21.61
N ILE A 2 15.22 29.86 21.93
CA ILE A 2 14.10 30.08 20.99
C ILE A 2 14.41 31.30 20.12
N SER A 3 14.23 31.17 18.79
CA SER A 3 14.36 32.30 17.86
C SER A 3 13.23 33.31 18.11
N LYS A 4 13.58 34.59 18.13
CA LYS A 4 12.58 35.65 18.17
C LYS A 4 11.84 35.71 16.84
N MET A 5 10.53 35.86 16.89
CA MET A 5 9.64 35.93 15.73
C MET A 5 9.03 37.32 15.59
N ASN A 6 8.79 37.74 14.37
CA ASN A 6 7.94 38.86 14.03
C ASN A 6 6.64 38.37 13.46
N LYS A 7 5.52 38.98 13.86
CA LYS A 7 4.22 38.77 13.22
C LYS A 7 4.17 39.66 11.98
N LEU A 8 3.75 39.06 10.90
CA LEU A 8 3.64 39.66 9.59
C LEU A 8 2.17 39.62 9.16
N SER A 9 1.58 40.78 8.85
CA SER A 9 0.24 40.87 8.27
C SER A 9 0.37 41.55 6.91
N PHE A 10 -0.22 40.99 5.87
CA PHE A 10 -0.15 41.54 4.52
C PHE A 10 -1.48 41.46 3.79
N LEU A 11 -1.73 42.45 2.94
CA LEU A 11 -2.90 42.58 2.12
C LEU A 11 -2.53 42.37 0.66
N ILE A 12 -3.18 41.37 0.02
CA ILE A 12 -2.85 40.97 -1.33
C ILE A 12 -4.09 41.15 -2.20
N TYR A 13 -3.92 41.65 -3.42
CA TYR A 13 -4.97 41.66 -4.40
C TYR A 13 -5.25 40.26 -4.91
N HIS A 14 -6.52 39.84 -4.94
CA HIS A 14 -6.89 38.43 -5.23
C HIS A 14 -6.32 37.89 -6.54
N LYS A 15 -6.10 38.70 -7.57
CA LYS A 15 -5.52 38.26 -8.84
C LYS A 15 -4.02 38.01 -8.78
N GLU A 16 -3.32 38.55 -7.77
CA GLU A 16 -1.89 38.40 -7.58
C GLU A 16 -1.57 37.36 -6.49
N TYR A 17 -2.61 36.80 -5.89
CA TYR A 17 -2.52 35.92 -4.74
C TYR A 17 -1.68 34.67 -5.01
N GLU A 18 -1.97 33.94 -6.09
CA GLU A 18 -1.23 32.72 -6.45
C GLU A 18 0.26 33.00 -6.69
N MET A 19 0.56 34.03 -7.48
CA MET A 19 1.94 34.42 -7.78
C MET A 19 2.69 34.87 -6.51
N PHE A 20 2.00 35.52 -5.57
CA PHE A 20 2.57 35.90 -4.29
C PHE A 20 2.87 34.69 -3.39
N LEU A 21 1.97 33.70 -3.35
CA LEU A 21 2.19 32.47 -2.61
C LEU A 21 3.38 31.68 -3.14
N GLU A 22 3.55 31.60 -4.46
CA GLU A 22 4.73 30.96 -5.07
C GLU A 22 6.03 31.63 -4.59
N LYS A 23 6.08 32.96 -4.60
CA LYS A 23 7.23 33.71 -4.10
C LYS A 23 7.50 33.48 -2.61
N LEU A 24 6.45 33.44 -1.77
CA LEU A 24 6.57 33.08 -0.35
C LEU A 24 7.12 31.68 -0.13
N ARG A 25 6.70 30.74 -0.98
CA ARG A 25 7.15 29.34 -0.96
C ARG A 25 8.64 29.23 -1.37
N GLU A 26 9.05 29.94 -2.40
CA GLU A 26 10.46 30.00 -2.83
C GLU A 26 11.35 30.52 -1.72
N LEU A 27 10.92 31.54 -0.97
CA LEU A 27 11.62 32.05 0.19
C LEU A 27 11.71 31.04 1.34
N GLY A 28 10.65 30.25 1.57
CA GLY A 28 10.61 29.15 2.54
C GLY A 28 10.81 29.53 4.01
N VAL A 29 10.74 30.84 4.36
CA VAL A 29 11.04 31.34 5.70
C VAL A 29 9.83 31.90 6.45
N VAL A 30 8.71 32.09 5.78
CA VAL A 30 7.46 32.59 6.37
C VAL A 30 6.57 31.44 6.76
N HIS A 31 6.17 31.36 8.03
CA HIS A 31 5.16 30.43 8.51
C HIS A 31 3.80 31.11 8.49
N VAL A 32 2.93 30.71 7.57
CA VAL A 32 1.57 31.24 7.45
C VAL A 32 0.68 30.66 8.55
N GLU A 33 -0.11 31.48 9.22
CA GLU A 33 -0.96 31.07 10.33
C GLU A 33 -2.24 30.41 9.83
N LYS A 34 -2.52 29.17 10.30
CA LYS A 34 -3.79 28.48 10.04
C LYS A 34 -4.86 29.05 10.94
N ARG A 35 -5.89 29.70 10.39
CA ARG A 35 -7.09 29.99 11.19
C ARG A 35 -7.82 28.68 11.54
N GLN A 36 -8.05 28.45 12.82
CA GLN A 36 -8.91 27.37 13.31
C GLN A 36 -10.35 27.63 12.83
N GLY A 37 -10.86 26.77 11.95
CA GLY A 37 -12.27 26.81 11.53
C GLY A 37 -12.56 26.72 10.03
N ALA A 38 -11.56 26.67 9.15
CA ALA A 38 -11.84 26.32 7.77
C ALA A 38 -12.25 24.84 7.69
N GLU A 39 -13.52 24.57 7.39
CA GLU A 39 -13.95 23.21 6.99
C GLU A 39 -13.05 22.77 5.84
N MET A 40 -12.49 21.56 5.98
CA MET A 40 -11.63 20.99 4.97
C MET A 40 -12.42 20.86 3.66
N ASP A 41 -12.02 21.59 2.63
CA ASP A 41 -12.71 21.60 1.35
C ASP A 41 -12.82 20.15 0.82
N ALA A 42 -14.00 19.79 0.31
CA ALA A 42 -14.24 18.46 -0.26
C ALA A 42 -13.22 18.11 -1.36
N ASN A 43 -12.71 19.10 -2.06
CA ASN A 43 -11.66 18.95 -3.06
C ASN A 43 -10.33 18.50 -2.42
N LEU A 44 -9.90 19.16 -1.34
CA LEU A 44 -8.66 18.79 -0.66
C LEU A 44 -8.74 17.37 -0.06
N GLN A 45 -9.91 16.98 0.46
CA GLN A 45 -10.13 15.61 0.92
C GLN A 45 -9.99 14.60 -0.23
N ALA A 46 -10.55 14.89 -1.41
CA ALA A 46 -10.43 14.03 -2.59
C ALA A 46 -8.97 13.89 -3.05
N PHE A 47 -8.19 14.99 -3.04
CA PHE A 47 -6.76 14.94 -3.37
C PHE A 47 -5.95 14.15 -2.35
N MET A 48 -6.25 14.27 -1.05
CA MET A 48 -5.60 13.47 0.00
C MET A 48 -5.92 11.97 -0.13
N GLN A 49 -7.15 11.61 -0.47
CA GLN A 49 -7.53 10.23 -0.76
C GLN A 49 -6.79 9.69 -1.98
N LYS A 50 -6.71 10.49 -3.06
CA LYS A 50 -5.98 10.13 -4.28
C LYS A 50 -4.48 9.94 -3.99
N ARG A 51 -3.87 10.81 -3.16
CA ARG A 51 -2.48 10.64 -2.70
C ARG A 51 -2.27 9.31 -1.99
N THR A 52 -3.16 8.97 -1.05
CA THR A 52 -3.07 7.72 -0.30
C THR A 52 -3.17 6.51 -1.23
N ALA A 53 -4.06 6.55 -2.22
CA ALA A 53 -4.21 5.50 -3.22
C ALA A 53 -2.92 5.35 -4.07
N TYR A 54 -2.35 6.46 -4.56
CA TYR A 54 -1.12 6.43 -5.35
C TYR A 54 0.09 5.98 -4.54
N GLN A 55 0.20 6.36 -3.25
CA GLN A 55 1.25 5.85 -2.36
C GLN A 55 1.15 4.34 -2.14
N SER A 56 -0.07 3.82 -1.97
CA SER A 56 -0.30 2.38 -1.86
C SER A 56 0.05 1.65 -3.15
N LEU A 57 -0.35 2.18 -4.30
CA LEU A 57 -0.03 1.66 -5.61
C LEU A 57 1.50 1.64 -5.84
N LEU A 58 2.17 2.77 -5.58
CA LEU A 58 3.62 2.89 -5.72
C LEU A 58 4.36 1.85 -4.89
N LYS A 59 3.94 1.66 -3.64
CA LYS A 59 4.52 0.64 -2.76
C LYS A 59 4.36 -0.77 -3.34
N SER A 60 3.17 -1.10 -3.84
CA SER A 60 2.89 -2.41 -4.43
C SER A 60 3.69 -2.64 -5.71
N MET A 61 3.75 -1.63 -6.59
CA MET A 61 4.52 -1.70 -7.84
C MET A 61 6.03 -1.77 -7.58
N THR A 62 6.55 -1.05 -6.58
CA THR A 62 7.98 -1.10 -6.22
C THR A 62 8.36 -2.48 -5.69
N LEU A 63 7.48 -3.14 -4.92
CA LEU A 63 7.70 -4.50 -4.45
C LEU A 63 7.71 -5.50 -5.61
N ALA A 64 6.77 -5.39 -6.55
CA ALA A 64 6.72 -6.23 -7.75
C ALA A 64 7.95 -5.98 -8.65
N ALA A 65 8.33 -4.72 -8.88
CA ALA A 65 9.52 -4.37 -9.64
C ALA A 65 10.82 -4.92 -9.02
N ALA A 66 10.90 -5.00 -7.70
CA ALA A 66 12.08 -5.54 -7.00
C ALA A 66 12.25 -7.05 -7.17
N SER A 67 11.18 -7.80 -7.51
CA SER A 67 11.23 -9.24 -7.80
C SER A 67 11.60 -9.55 -9.26
N PHE A 68 11.63 -8.54 -10.13
CA PHE A 68 11.96 -8.72 -11.54
C PHE A 68 13.46 -8.91 -11.77
N GLU A 69 13.85 -10.09 -12.29
CA GLU A 69 15.25 -10.43 -12.59
C GLU A 69 15.65 -10.07 -14.04
N GLY A 70 14.76 -9.43 -14.81
CA GLY A 70 14.98 -9.07 -16.21
C GLY A 70 15.57 -7.66 -16.40
N THR A 71 15.78 -7.28 -17.65
CA THR A 71 16.14 -5.92 -18.06
C THR A 71 14.87 -5.13 -18.36
N ALA A 72 14.73 -3.95 -17.76
CA ALA A 72 13.67 -2.99 -18.11
C ALA A 72 13.69 -2.72 -19.63
N SER A 73 12.53 -2.42 -20.21
CA SER A 73 12.46 -2.08 -21.66
C SER A 73 13.25 -0.82 -22.00
N GLY A 74 13.56 0.02 -21.00
CA GLY A 74 14.34 1.25 -21.16
C GLY A 74 13.62 2.36 -21.93
N ALA A 75 12.41 2.09 -22.42
CA ALA A 75 11.59 3.09 -23.08
C ALA A 75 10.74 3.85 -22.03
N PRO A 76 10.71 5.20 -22.09
CA PRO A 76 9.82 5.95 -21.20
C PRO A 76 8.37 5.57 -21.50
N SER A 77 7.61 5.26 -20.46
CA SER A 77 6.18 4.99 -20.59
C SER A 77 5.44 6.22 -21.14
N THR A 78 4.55 5.99 -22.08
CA THR A 78 3.66 7.00 -22.65
C THR A 78 2.27 6.98 -22.05
N LEU A 79 2.04 6.09 -21.05
CA LEU A 79 0.75 5.93 -20.40
C LEU A 79 0.47 7.09 -19.44
N THR A 80 -0.81 7.46 -19.33
CA THR A 80 -1.27 8.35 -18.27
C THR A 80 -1.37 7.58 -16.96
N ILE A 81 -1.42 8.30 -15.83
CA ILE A 81 -1.54 7.66 -14.51
C ILE A 81 -2.81 6.83 -14.38
N GLU A 82 -3.93 7.30 -14.95
CA GLU A 82 -5.20 6.57 -14.95
C GLU A 82 -5.06 5.24 -15.72
N GLN A 83 -4.41 5.28 -16.88
CA GLN A 83 -4.15 4.05 -17.66
C GLN A 83 -3.22 3.09 -16.94
N VAL A 84 -2.26 3.59 -16.18
CA VAL A 84 -1.36 2.75 -15.37
C VAL A 84 -2.14 2.08 -14.25
N VAL A 85 -3.02 2.81 -13.55
CA VAL A 85 -3.89 2.27 -12.50
C VAL A 85 -4.79 1.17 -13.06
N ASP A 86 -5.56 1.48 -14.11
CA ASP A 86 -6.51 0.54 -14.73
C ASP A 86 -5.81 -0.73 -15.23
N SER A 87 -4.65 -0.56 -15.88
CA SER A 87 -3.88 -1.70 -16.40
C SER A 87 -3.31 -2.57 -15.27
N TYR A 88 -2.81 -1.96 -14.20
CA TYR A 88 -2.30 -2.67 -13.04
C TYR A 88 -3.39 -3.47 -12.33
N GLU A 89 -4.55 -2.85 -12.07
CA GLU A 89 -5.70 -3.50 -11.45
C GLU A 89 -6.22 -4.66 -12.30
N SER A 90 -6.38 -4.45 -13.61
CA SER A 90 -6.82 -5.50 -14.54
C SER A 90 -5.86 -6.70 -14.57
N GLN A 91 -4.55 -6.47 -14.55
CA GLN A 91 -3.56 -7.56 -14.51
C GLN A 91 -3.59 -8.28 -13.16
N GLN A 92 -3.75 -7.57 -12.05
CA GLN A 92 -3.90 -8.19 -10.73
C GLN A 92 -5.18 -9.05 -10.64
N GLU A 93 -6.30 -8.55 -11.13
CA GLU A 93 -7.56 -9.31 -11.18
C GLU A 93 -7.41 -10.59 -12.02
N HIS A 94 -6.72 -10.51 -13.15
CA HIS A 94 -6.45 -11.67 -13.98
C HIS A 94 -5.60 -12.72 -13.25
N ILE A 95 -4.50 -12.30 -12.60
CA ILE A 95 -3.65 -13.19 -11.80
C ILE A 95 -4.44 -13.82 -10.64
N GLN A 96 -5.28 -13.04 -9.98
CA GLN A 96 -6.13 -13.53 -8.90
C GLN A 96 -7.13 -14.58 -9.41
N ALA A 97 -7.75 -14.35 -10.57
CA ALA A 97 -8.67 -15.31 -11.19
C ALA A 97 -7.98 -16.65 -11.52
N LEU A 98 -6.74 -16.59 -12.06
CA LEU A 98 -5.94 -17.80 -12.32
C LEU A 98 -5.58 -18.51 -11.01
N ASN A 99 -5.15 -17.79 -9.99
CA ASN A 99 -4.82 -18.36 -8.68
C ASN A 99 -6.01 -19.00 -7.97
N MET A 100 -7.24 -18.56 -8.23
CA MET A 100 -8.46 -19.19 -7.70
C MET A 100 -8.76 -20.55 -8.35
N GLN A 101 -8.29 -20.80 -9.57
CA GLN A 101 -8.50 -22.07 -10.27
C GLN A 101 -7.56 -23.16 -9.78
N LEU A 102 -6.34 -22.81 -9.37
CA LEU A 102 -5.31 -23.76 -8.96
C LEU A 102 -5.76 -24.67 -7.80
N PRO A 103 -6.35 -24.17 -6.68
CA PRO A 103 -6.80 -25.05 -5.59
C PRO A 103 -7.95 -25.98 -5.98
N VAL A 104 -8.71 -25.64 -7.01
CA VAL A 104 -9.79 -26.51 -7.53
C VAL A 104 -9.18 -27.68 -8.26
N LEU A 105 -8.21 -27.41 -9.14
CA LEU A 105 -7.47 -28.47 -9.84
C LEU A 105 -6.67 -29.35 -8.88
N ASP A 106 -6.03 -28.76 -7.86
CA ASP A 106 -5.31 -29.52 -6.83
C ASP A 106 -6.24 -30.52 -6.13
N LYS A 107 -7.45 -30.11 -5.76
CA LYS A 107 -8.44 -31.01 -5.15
C LYS A 107 -8.92 -32.11 -6.10
N GLU A 108 -9.09 -31.77 -7.38
CA GLU A 108 -9.48 -32.78 -8.38
C GLU A 108 -8.33 -33.78 -8.60
N ILE A 109 -7.09 -33.33 -8.64
CA ILE A 109 -5.89 -34.19 -8.74
C ILE A 109 -5.78 -35.08 -7.50
N ASP A 110 -5.88 -34.52 -6.29
CA ASP A 110 -5.82 -35.26 -5.04
C ASP A 110 -6.90 -36.35 -4.98
N ALA A 111 -8.11 -36.03 -5.45
CA ALA A 111 -9.22 -36.95 -5.51
C ALA A 111 -8.98 -38.08 -6.52
N MET A 112 -8.29 -37.79 -7.64
CA MET A 112 -7.99 -38.76 -8.69
C MET A 112 -6.73 -39.58 -8.41
N GLU A 113 -5.72 -39.00 -7.71
CA GLU A 113 -4.42 -39.65 -7.50
C GLU A 113 -4.52 -41.05 -6.86
N VAL A 114 -5.45 -41.22 -5.94
CA VAL A 114 -5.65 -42.48 -5.23
C VAL A 114 -6.17 -43.60 -6.14
N TRP A 115 -6.84 -43.23 -7.23
CA TRP A 115 -7.42 -44.15 -8.20
C TRP A 115 -6.47 -44.49 -9.35
N GLY A 116 -5.45 -43.69 -9.57
CA GLY A 116 -4.50 -43.83 -10.66
C GLY A 116 -5.05 -43.36 -12.01
N GLU A 117 -4.32 -43.70 -13.05
CA GLU A 117 -4.70 -43.35 -14.42
C GLU A 117 -5.67 -44.38 -15.00
N PHE A 118 -6.79 -43.91 -15.52
CA PHE A 118 -7.77 -44.75 -16.24
C PHE A 118 -8.54 -43.92 -17.28
N ASP A 119 -9.06 -44.62 -18.31
CA ASP A 119 -9.80 -43.97 -19.39
C ASP A 119 -11.32 -44.01 -19.12
N TRP A 120 -11.94 -42.86 -19.02
CA TRP A 120 -13.37 -42.68 -18.84
C TRP A 120 -14.17 -43.28 -20.00
N ASN A 121 -13.63 -43.36 -21.24
CA ASN A 121 -14.28 -43.97 -22.37
C ASN A 121 -14.55 -45.48 -22.14
N VAL A 122 -13.64 -46.16 -21.46
CA VAL A 122 -13.80 -47.57 -21.10
C VAL A 122 -14.96 -47.73 -20.11
N ILE A 123 -15.08 -46.84 -19.13
CA ILE A 123 -16.20 -46.87 -18.16
C ILE A 123 -17.54 -46.59 -18.87
N GLU A 124 -17.57 -45.64 -19.81
CA GLU A 124 -18.77 -45.36 -20.61
C GLU A 124 -19.16 -46.54 -21.50
N GLN A 125 -18.19 -47.22 -22.11
CA GLN A 125 -18.44 -48.44 -22.88
C GLN A 125 -19.00 -49.58 -22.00
N LEU A 126 -18.49 -49.76 -20.79
CA LEU A 126 -19.07 -50.72 -19.82
C LEU A 126 -20.51 -50.34 -19.53
N LYS A 127 -20.83 -49.09 -19.32
CA LYS A 127 -22.20 -48.61 -19.07
C LYS A 127 -23.15 -48.88 -20.24
N VAL A 128 -22.70 -48.66 -21.49
CA VAL A 128 -23.47 -48.95 -22.70
C VAL A 128 -23.78 -50.44 -22.80
N ASN A 129 -22.86 -51.30 -22.35
CA ASN A 129 -23.03 -52.75 -22.32
C ASN A 129 -23.82 -53.29 -21.09
N GLY A 130 -24.43 -52.38 -20.31
CA GLY A 130 -25.26 -52.74 -19.16
C GLY A 130 -24.49 -52.98 -17.86
N TRP A 131 -23.21 -52.68 -17.82
CA TRP A 131 -22.39 -52.76 -16.61
C TRP A 131 -22.20 -51.39 -15.98
N GLN A 132 -22.34 -51.32 -14.65
CA GLN A 132 -22.12 -50.09 -13.90
C GLN A 132 -20.88 -50.23 -13.00
N MET A 133 -19.92 -49.34 -13.19
CA MET A 133 -18.76 -49.21 -12.32
C MET A 133 -19.03 -48.12 -11.28
N GLN A 134 -18.87 -48.47 -10.01
CA GLN A 134 -19.04 -47.53 -8.89
C GLN A 134 -17.75 -47.49 -8.09
N PHE A 135 -17.41 -46.28 -7.63
CA PHE A 135 -16.22 -46.00 -6.85
C PHE A 135 -16.60 -45.83 -5.38
N TYR A 136 -15.89 -46.51 -4.49
CA TYR A 136 -16.19 -46.54 -3.08
C TYR A 136 -14.94 -46.24 -2.23
N CYS A 137 -15.18 -45.60 -1.09
CA CYS A 137 -14.17 -45.38 -0.06
C CYS A 137 -14.74 -45.80 1.30
N CYS A 138 -13.97 -46.53 2.09
CA CYS A 138 -14.32 -46.85 3.47
C CYS A 138 -13.04 -46.86 4.36
N PRO A 139 -13.20 -46.76 5.69
CA PRO A 139 -12.06 -47.04 6.60
C PRO A 139 -11.53 -48.45 6.32
N ASP A 140 -10.19 -48.59 6.29
CA ASP A 140 -9.55 -49.88 5.94
C ASP A 140 -10.02 -51.06 6.81
N LYS A 141 -10.37 -50.80 8.07
CA LYS A 141 -10.92 -51.79 9.00
C LYS A 141 -12.36 -52.19 8.74
N SER A 142 -13.08 -51.36 7.97
CA SER A 142 -14.50 -51.61 7.65
C SER A 142 -14.69 -52.30 6.28
N PHE A 143 -13.60 -52.56 5.56
CA PHE A 143 -13.66 -53.28 4.31
C PHE A 143 -13.88 -54.76 4.61
N GLU A 144 -14.94 -55.35 4.06
CA GLU A 144 -15.28 -56.75 4.19
C GLU A 144 -14.79 -57.55 2.97
N GLU A 145 -13.96 -58.58 3.20
CA GLU A 145 -13.45 -59.45 2.12
C GLU A 145 -14.55 -60.13 1.33
N ALA A 146 -15.70 -60.39 1.95
CA ALA A 146 -16.90 -60.92 1.28
C ALA A 146 -17.39 -60.07 0.10
N TRP A 147 -17.14 -58.74 0.13
CA TRP A 147 -17.54 -57.85 -0.97
C TRP A 147 -16.79 -58.15 -2.28
N MET A 148 -15.64 -58.82 -2.23
CA MET A 148 -14.92 -59.23 -3.43
C MET A 148 -15.68 -60.33 -4.18
N ASP A 149 -16.26 -61.26 -3.45
CA ASP A 149 -16.99 -62.38 -4.03
C ASP A 149 -18.46 -62.03 -4.33
N ASP A 150 -19.12 -61.31 -3.41
CA ASP A 150 -20.56 -61.01 -3.52
C ASP A 150 -20.86 -59.84 -4.48
N TYR A 151 -19.98 -58.87 -4.57
CA TYR A 151 -20.21 -57.60 -5.32
C TYR A 151 -19.12 -57.29 -6.33
N ASN A 152 -18.24 -58.23 -6.66
CA ASN A 152 -17.08 -58.03 -7.56
C ASN A 152 -16.26 -56.78 -7.17
N ALA A 153 -16.07 -56.56 -5.86
CA ALA A 153 -15.28 -55.47 -5.38
C ALA A 153 -13.78 -55.71 -5.67
N THR A 154 -13.12 -54.72 -6.25
CA THR A 154 -11.68 -54.75 -6.52
C THR A 154 -11.02 -53.57 -5.82
N ILE A 155 -10.09 -53.89 -4.92
CA ILE A 155 -9.30 -52.84 -4.21
C ILE A 155 -8.34 -52.22 -5.21
N ILE A 156 -8.40 -50.89 -5.31
CA ILE A 156 -7.51 -50.10 -6.14
C ILE A 156 -6.31 -49.59 -5.31
N ASN A 157 -6.61 -49.04 -4.11
CA ASN A 157 -5.54 -48.46 -3.27
C ASN A 157 -5.93 -48.48 -1.79
N ARG A 158 -4.90 -48.40 -0.91
CA ARG A 158 -5.07 -48.18 0.52
C ARG A 158 -4.14 -47.03 0.93
N LYS A 159 -4.69 -45.88 1.25
CA LYS A 159 -3.94 -44.66 1.59
C LYS A 159 -4.59 -43.96 2.77
N GLY A 160 -3.77 -43.53 3.76
CA GLY A 160 -4.27 -42.76 4.90
C GLY A 160 -5.30 -43.46 5.81
N GLY A 161 -5.26 -44.81 5.90
CA GLY A 161 -6.23 -45.62 6.68
C GLY A 161 -7.59 -45.79 6.01
N GLN A 162 -7.70 -45.41 4.74
CA GLN A 162 -8.87 -45.61 3.89
C GLN A 162 -8.56 -46.64 2.83
N CYS A 163 -9.57 -47.46 2.51
CA CYS A 163 -9.59 -48.42 1.41
C CYS A 163 -10.41 -47.85 0.26
N TYR A 164 -9.81 -47.76 -0.91
CA TYR A 164 -10.42 -47.30 -2.16
C TYR A 164 -10.62 -48.49 -3.07
N PHE A 165 -11.88 -48.76 -3.46
CA PHE A 165 -12.21 -49.93 -4.28
C PHE A 165 -13.32 -49.59 -5.27
N VAL A 166 -13.43 -50.41 -6.29
CA VAL A 166 -14.49 -50.30 -7.32
C VAL A 166 -15.32 -51.56 -7.32
N THR A 167 -16.59 -51.42 -7.71
CA THR A 167 -17.46 -52.57 -8.02
C THR A 167 -17.93 -52.47 -9.46
N VAL A 168 -18.07 -53.60 -10.14
CA VAL A 168 -18.56 -53.65 -11.51
C VAL A 168 -19.71 -54.64 -11.57
N ASN A 169 -20.95 -54.14 -11.65
CA ASN A 169 -22.17 -54.94 -11.59
C ASN A 169 -23.21 -54.45 -12.60
N GLN A 170 -24.22 -55.30 -12.93
CA GLN A 170 -25.32 -54.87 -13.81
C GLN A 170 -26.33 -53.93 -13.13
N MET A 171 -26.40 -53.98 -11.80
CA MET A 171 -27.22 -53.08 -11.00
C MET A 171 -26.34 -52.32 -9.98
N PRO A 172 -26.73 -51.10 -9.58
CA PRO A 172 -26.02 -50.38 -8.52
C PRO A 172 -26.07 -51.20 -7.22
N VAL A 173 -24.93 -51.25 -6.54
CA VAL A 173 -24.79 -51.94 -5.25
C VAL A 173 -24.86 -50.92 -4.14
N GLU A 174 -25.63 -51.19 -3.08
CA GLU A 174 -25.63 -50.40 -1.85
C GLU A 174 -24.74 -51.12 -0.81
N LEU A 175 -23.62 -50.47 -0.47
CA LEU A 175 -22.66 -50.95 0.52
C LEU A 175 -22.59 -49.99 1.70
N GLU A 176 -22.14 -50.46 2.86
CA GLU A 176 -21.79 -49.59 4.00
C GLU A 176 -20.45 -48.86 3.75
N ALA A 177 -20.34 -48.24 2.59
CA ALA A 177 -19.18 -47.49 2.12
C ALA A 177 -19.63 -46.20 1.41
N GLU A 178 -18.79 -45.18 1.48
CA GLU A 178 -19.07 -43.91 0.80
C GLU A 178 -18.88 -44.04 -0.70
N VAL A 179 -19.89 -43.62 -1.47
CA VAL A 179 -19.80 -43.57 -2.94
C VAL A 179 -19.02 -42.33 -3.34
N VAL A 180 -17.87 -42.51 -3.96
CA VAL A 180 -17.01 -41.44 -4.41
C VAL A 180 -17.41 -40.95 -5.80
N ARG A 181 -17.61 -39.66 -5.99
CA ARG A 181 -17.87 -39.06 -7.30
C ARG A 181 -16.58 -38.41 -7.80
N LEU A 182 -16.07 -38.96 -8.88
CA LEU A 182 -14.83 -38.45 -9.50
C LEU A 182 -15.13 -37.45 -10.64
N PRO A 183 -14.22 -36.50 -10.90
CA PRO A 183 -14.32 -35.66 -12.10
C PRO A 183 -14.19 -36.54 -13.36
N LYS A 184 -14.94 -36.18 -14.41
CA LYS A 184 -14.90 -36.93 -15.70
C LYS A 184 -13.70 -36.52 -16.55
N ARG A 185 -12.52 -36.53 -15.97
CA ARG A 185 -11.24 -36.19 -16.61
C ARG A 185 -10.18 -37.19 -16.16
N CYS A 186 -9.20 -37.49 -17.02
CA CYS A 186 -8.08 -38.35 -16.65
C CYS A 186 -7.09 -37.65 -15.76
N LEU A 187 -6.38 -38.39 -14.92
CA LEU A 187 -5.37 -37.80 -14.03
C LEU A 187 -4.29 -37.05 -14.83
N SER A 188 -3.82 -37.64 -15.92
CA SER A 188 -2.83 -37.01 -16.81
C SER A 188 -3.30 -35.68 -17.44
N GLU A 189 -4.61 -35.59 -17.76
CA GLU A 189 -5.19 -34.33 -18.26
C GLU A 189 -5.21 -33.23 -17.16
N LEU A 190 -5.62 -33.62 -15.96
CA LEU A 190 -5.65 -32.67 -14.80
C LEU A 190 -4.26 -32.18 -14.44
N VAL A 191 -3.26 -33.05 -14.40
CA VAL A 191 -1.87 -32.70 -14.12
C VAL A 191 -1.32 -31.76 -15.20
N ARG A 192 -1.59 -32.05 -16.47
CA ARG A 192 -1.17 -31.18 -17.57
C ARG A 192 -1.82 -29.79 -17.47
N GLU A 193 -3.11 -29.73 -17.20
CA GLU A 193 -3.84 -28.46 -17.04
C GLU A 193 -3.29 -27.66 -15.84
N GLN A 194 -2.93 -28.34 -14.75
CA GLN A 194 -2.28 -27.70 -13.59
C GLN A 194 -0.93 -27.10 -13.96
N GLU A 195 -0.11 -27.83 -14.73
CA GLU A 195 1.20 -27.35 -15.19
C GLU A 195 1.04 -26.15 -16.14
N GLU A 196 0.09 -26.22 -17.07
CA GLU A 196 -0.24 -25.13 -17.99
C GLU A 196 -0.70 -23.90 -17.21
N LEU A 197 -1.60 -24.07 -16.22
CA LEU A 197 -2.09 -22.99 -15.36
C LEU A 197 -0.97 -22.37 -14.51
N LYS A 198 -0.08 -23.20 -13.94
CA LYS A 198 1.10 -22.70 -13.21
C LYS A 198 2.04 -21.90 -14.09
N ALA A 199 2.25 -22.36 -15.33
CA ALA A 199 3.06 -21.63 -16.31
C ALA A 199 2.41 -20.32 -16.72
N GLU A 200 1.08 -20.29 -16.88
CA GLU A 200 0.33 -19.06 -17.18
C GLU A 200 0.39 -18.06 -16.04
N ILE A 201 0.19 -18.50 -14.78
CA ILE A 201 0.34 -17.66 -13.59
C ILE A 201 1.74 -17.07 -13.51
N LYS A 202 2.76 -17.89 -13.73
CA LYS A 202 4.15 -17.41 -13.72
C LYS A 202 4.39 -16.33 -14.79
N LYS A 203 3.93 -16.58 -16.01
CA LYS A 203 4.03 -15.63 -17.11
C LYS A 203 3.27 -14.33 -16.84
N ALA A 204 2.07 -14.43 -16.27
CA ALA A 204 1.27 -13.26 -15.91
C ALA A 204 1.96 -12.41 -14.83
N ASN A 205 2.59 -13.03 -13.82
CA ASN A 205 3.38 -12.32 -12.82
C ASN A 205 4.62 -11.65 -13.43
N GLU A 206 5.37 -12.35 -14.30
CA GLU A 206 6.54 -11.77 -14.99
C GLU A 206 6.15 -10.55 -15.84
N LEU A 207 4.98 -10.59 -16.50
CA LEU A 207 4.46 -9.46 -17.27
C LEU A 207 4.04 -8.29 -16.35
N LEU A 208 3.44 -8.58 -15.20
CA LEU A 208 3.09 -7.56 -14.20
C LEU A 208 4.35 -6.92 -13.62
N ASP A 209 5.38 -7.71 -13.28
CA ASP A 209 6.65 -7.21 -12.75
C ASP A 209 7.34 -6.29 -13.77
N LEU A 210 7.40 -6.69 -15.04
CA LEU A 210 7.92 -5.86 -16.12
C LEU A 210 7.12 -4.57 -16.28
N PHE A 211 5.78 -4.67 -16.27
CA PHE A 211 4.90 -3.50 -16.32
C PHE A 211 5.17 -2.54 -15.15
N CYS A 212 5.39 -3.06 -13.95
CA CYS A 212 5.73 -2.26 -12.77
C CYS A 212 7.08 -1.54 -12.93
N VAL A 213 8.12 -2.25 -13.41
CA VAL A 213 9.44 -1.64 -13.66
C VAL A 213 9.34 -0.46 -14.64
N ASP A 214 8.61 -0.63 -15.73
CA ASP A 214 8.50 0.39 -16.77
C ASP A 214 7.60 1.59 -16.36
N ASN A 215 6.62 1.39 -15.47
CA ASN A 215 5.61 2.39 -15.16
C ASN A 215 5.71 3.00 -13.74
N THR A 216 6.54 2.46 -12.83
CA THR A 216 6.78 3.06 -11.51
C THR A 216 7.16 4.55 -11.60
N PRO A 217 8.03 5.01 -12.53
CA PRO A 217 8.37 6.43 -12.65
C PRO A 217 7.18 7.34 -13.01
N VAL A 218 6.16 6.80 -13.69
CA VAL A 218 4.92 7.55 -14.00
C VAL A 218 4.14 7.83 -12.73
N VAL A 219 4.03 6.83 -11.85
CA VAL A 219 3.33 6.95 -10.56
C VAL A 219 4.07 7.90 -9.61
N GLU A 220 5.41 7.82 -9.55
CA GLU A 220 6.24 8.74 -8.78
C GLU A 220 6.02 10.18 -9.20
N LYS A 221 6.11 10.44 -10.51
CA LYS A 221 5.91 11.79 -11.05
C LYS A 221 4.49 12.31 -10.82
N ALA A 222 3.48 11.44 -10.92
CA ALA A 222 2.09 11.82 -10.63
C ALA A 222 1.89 12.13 -9.15
N LEU A 223 2.56 11.40 -8.25
CA LEU A 223 2.54 11.64 -6.81
C LEU A 223 3.19 12.98 -6.47
N ASP A 224 4.37 13.28 -7.02
CA ASP A 224 5.05 14.56 -6.83
C ASP A 224 4.21 15.76 -7.28
N SER A 225 3.53 15.63 -8.45
CA SER A 225 2.60 16.65 -8.93
C SER A 225 1.43 16.82 -7.97
N LEU A 226 0.82 15.70 -7.54
CA LEU A 226 -0.32 15.71 -6.63
C LEU A 226 0.03 16.32 -5.25
N GLU A 227 1.23 16.04 -4.73
CA GLU A 227 1.72 16.64 -3.49
C GLU A 227 1.94 18.16 -3.64
N SER A 228 2.39 18.59 -4.82
CA SER A 228 2.51 20.00 -5.14
C SER A 228 1.14 20.71 -5.15
N ASP A 229 0.14 20.08 -5.77
CA ASP A 229 -1.23 20.58 -5.82
C ASP A 229 -1.88 20.63 -4.43
N ILE A 230 -1.68 19.58 -3.61
CA ILE A 230 -2.16 19.55 -2.22
C ILE A 230 -1.53 20.71 -1.40
N ASN A 231 -0.22 20.88 -1.50
CA ASN A 231 0.46 21.96 -0.82
C ASN A 231 -0.07 23.34 -1.24
N LEU A 232 -0.34 23.54 -2.54
CA LEU A 232 -0.93 24.76 -3.06
C LEU A 232 -2.33 24.99 -2.48
N MET A 233 -3.20 23.98 -2.52
CA MET A 233 -4.56 24.05 -1.96
C MET A 233 -4.54 24.28 -0.43
N GLU A 234 -3.63 23.64 0.31
CA GLU A 234 -3.47 23.90 1.74
C GLU A 234 -3.08 25.36 2.01
N VAL A 235 -2.20 25.94 1.19
CA VAL A 235 -1.81 27.35 1.30
C VAL A 235 -2.98 28.27 0.90
N GLU A 236 -3.77 27.93 -0.13
CA GLU A 236 -4.98 28.67 -0.49
C GLU A 236 -6.03 28.66 0.65
N GLN A 237 -6.21 27.54 1.35
CA GLN A 237 -7.12 27.47 2.51
C GLN A 237 -6.58 28.25 3.73
N LEU A 238 -5.27 28.47 3.80
CA LEU A 238 -4.65 29.34 4.80
C LEU A 238 -4.91 30.82 4.50
N GLY A 239 -5.33 31.12 3.27
CA GLY A 239 -5.59 32.45 2.80
C GLY A 239 -6.68 33.14 3.60
N GLY A 240 -6.30 34.26 4.20
CA GLY A 240 -7.03 35.02 5.15
C GLY A 240 -8.39 35.53 4.70
N GLU A 241 -8.97 36.33 5.55
CA GLU A 241 -10.26 36.99 5.37
C GLU A 241 -10.34 37.76 4.06
N ARG A 242 -11.25 37.38 3.18
CA ARG A 242 -11.55 38.18 1.98
C ARG A 242 -12.23 39.46 2.42
N MET A 243 -11.56 40.56 2.22
CA MET A 243 -12.06 41.91 2.50
C MET A 243 -12.52 42.60 1.22
N ALA A 244 -13.33 43.66 1.34
CA ALA A 244 -13.78 44.47 0.22
C ALA A 244 -14.38 43.66 -0.94
N GLU A 245 -15.50 42.93 -0.69
CA GLU A 245 -16.24 42.12 -1.70
C GLU A 245 -15.36 41.03 -2.39
N GLY A 246 -14.32 40.55 -1.70
CA GLY A 246 -13.42 39.50 -2.20
C GLY A 246 -12.24 39.99 -3.04
N ALA A 247 -12.06 41.33 -3.16
CA ALA A 247 -10.97 41.89 -3.95
C ALA A 247 -9.63 41.83 -3.26
N ILE A 248 -9.58 41.84 -1.92
CA ILE A 248 -8.36 41.84 -1.11
C ILE A 248 -8.36 40.62 -0.18
N VAL A 249 -7.23 39.96 -0.10
CA VAL A 249 -6.98 38.84 0.82
C VAL A 249 -6.00 39.31 1.89
N MET A 250 -6.45 39.25 3.15
CA MET A 250 -5.57 39.53 4.30
C MET A 250 -4.97 38.23 4.79
N MET A 251 -3.65 38.17 4.88
CA MET A 251 -2.92 37.01 5.43
C MET A 251 -2.09 37.40 6.63
N GLU A 252 -1.95 36.47 7.56
CA GLU A 252 -1.06 36.60 8.71
C GLU A 252 -0.03 35.48 8.70
N GLY A 253 1.17 35.75 9.13
CA GLY A 253 2.26 34.80 9.20
C GLY A 253 3.34 35.21 10.17
N TRP A 254 4.33 34.35 10.30
CA TRP A 254 5.44 34.51 11.21
C TRP A 254 6.77 34.44 10.47
N VAL A 255 7.68 35.32 10.81
CA VAL A 255 9.04 35.34 10.26
C VAL A 255 10.06 35.42 11.39
N PRO A 256 11.12 34.59 11.39
CA PRO A 256 12.23 34.76 12.31
C PRO A 256 12.90 36.15 12.09
N VAL A 257 13.22 36.83 13.17
CA VAL A 257 13.88 38.15 13.11
C VAL A 257 15.15 38.13 12.26
N GLU A 258 15.82 36.99 12.20
CA GLU A 258 17.04 36.81 11.39
C GLU A 258 16.78 36.86 9.87
N ASN A 259 15.56 36.59 9.43
CA ASN A 259 15.14 36.57 8.02
C ASN A 259 14.29 37.81 7.65
N ASP A 260 14.06 38.72 8.61
CA ASP A 260 13.20 39.91 8.43
C ASP A 260 13.63 40.78 7.23
N ALA A 261 14.92 41.00 7.06
CA ALA A 261 15.45 41.82 5.98
C ALA A 261 15.19 41.22 4.58
N GLU A 262 15.30 39.90 4.46
CA GLU A 262 15.08 39.19 3.21
C GLU A 262 13.59 39.18 2.82
N VAL A 263 12.73 38.98 3.82
CA VAL A 263 11.27 39.00 3.62
C VAL A 263 10.80 40.42 3.26
N ARG A 264 11.28 41.47 3.95
CA ARG A 264 10.95 42.85 3.59
C ARG A 264 11.32 43.18 2.16
N LYS A 265 12.52 42.80 1.74
CA LYS A 265 12.97 43.03 0.36
C LYS A 265 12.02 42.39 -0.65
N MET A 266 11.62 41.16 -0.44
CA MET A 266 10.67 40.47 -1.32
C MET A 266 9.29 41.12 -1.32
N LEU A 267 8.78 41.53 -0.16
CA LEU A 267 7.49 42.19 -0.03
C LEU A 267 7.49 43.56 -0.76
N ASP A 268 8.58 44.38 -0.56
CA ASP A 268 8.76 45.65 -1.25
C ASP A 268 8.82 45.48 -2.79
N GLU A 269 9.53 44.46 -3.27
CA GLU A 269 9.60 44.09 -4.71
C GLU A 269 8.27 43.60 -5.26
N SER A 270 7.42 43.00 -4.42
CA SER A 270 6.11 42.51 -4.81
C SER A 270 5.01 43.54 -4.77
N GLY A 271 5.28 44.76 -4.22
CA GLY A 271 4.31 45.83 -4.14
C GLY A 271 3.12 45.59 -3.20
N VAL A 272 3.24 44.62 -2.31
CA VAL A 272 2.20 44.20 -1.37
C VAL A 272 2.24 45.08 -0.13
N TYR A 273 1.07 45.54 0.32
CA TYR A 273 1.02 46.26 1.62
C TYR A 273 1.21 45.27 2.77
N TYR A 274 2.12 45.58 3.67
CA TYR A 274 2.43 44.72 4.82
C TYR A 274 2.71 45.50 6.09
N GLU A 275 2.45 44.85 7.22
CA GLU A 275 2.81 45.32 8.57
C GLU A 275 3.60 44.24 9.29
N ILE A 276 4.71 44.65 9.92
CA ILE A 276 5.56 43.75 10.72
C ILE A 276 5.67 44.28 12.12
N ARG A 277 5.32 43.47 13.12
CA ARG A 277 5.50 43.75 14.53
C ARG A 277 6.22 42.61 15.26
N ALA A 278 6.87 42.94 16.37
CA ALA A 278 7.45 41.89 17.21
C ALA A 278 6.36 41.00 17.80
N ALA A 279 6.61 39.70 17.86
CA ALA A 279 5.71 38.73 18.49
C ALA A 279 5.64 38.98 20.01
N GLU A 280 4.44 38.99 20.57
CA GLU A 280 4.15 38.99 21.99
C GLU A 280 3.88 37.56 22.50
N LYS A 281 3.89 37.37 23.83
CA LYS A 281 3.68 36.05 24.41
C LYS A 281 2.27 35.52 24.15
N GLU A 282 1.31 36.42 24.08
CA GLU A 282 -0.11 36.14 23.85
C GLU A 282 -0.43 35.72 22.40
N ASP A 283 0.50 36.01 21.49
CA ASP A 283 0.33 35.73 20.05
C ASP A 283 0.47 34.22 19.69
N ASN A 284 0.96 33.39 20.60
CA ASN A 284 1.23 31.95 20.36
C ASN A 284 2.11 31.71 19.12
N ALA A 285 3.17 32.51 18.96
CA ALA A 285 4.06 32.41 17.81
C ALA A 285 4.69 31.02 17.68
N PRO A 286 4.87 30.51 16.46
CA PRO A 286 5.50 29.22 16.23
C PRO A 286 6.93 29.17 16.75
N ILE A 287 7.32 28.05 17.34
CA ILE A 287 8.61 27.95 18.04
C ILE A 287 9.66 27.39 17.08
N LYS A 288 10.70 28.18 16.85
CA LYS A 288 11.90 27.76 16.14
C LYS A 288 13.07 27.69 17.12
N LEU A 289 13.57 26.49 17.36
CA LEU A 289 14.77 26.31 18.20
C LEU A 289 16.01 26.72 17.43
N LYS A 290 16.89 27.47 18.13
CA LYS A 290 18.19 27.91 17.61
C LYS A 290 19.27 27.42 18.57
N ASN A 291 19.78 26.22 18.33
CA ASN A 291 20.78 25.60 19.18
C ASN A 291 22.11 25.40 18.45
N GLY A 292 23.19 25.37 19.23
CA GLY A 292 24.52 25.00 18.73
C GLY A 292 24.59 23.55 18.24
N LYS A 293 25.65 23.20 17.51
CA LYS A 293 25.80 21.90 16.83
C LYS A 293 25.55 20.70 17.74
N ILE A 294 25.99 20.73 18.99
CA ILE A 294 25.83 19.64 19.97
C ILE A 294 24.36 19.56 20.42
N SER A 295 23.80 20.65 20.92
CA SER A 295 22.43 20.68 21.43
C SER A 295 21.38 20.40 20.32
N ARG A 296 21.66 20.76 19.07
CA ARG A 296 20.80 20.48 17.92
C ARG A 296 20.52 18.96 17.74
N ALA A 297 21.50 18.10 18.01
CA ALA A 297 21.30 16.66 17.94
C ALA A 297 20.24 16.15 18.94
N PHE A 298 19.97 16.92 20.02
CA PHE A 298 19.00 16.57 21.06
C PHE A 298 17.66 17.31 20.91
N GLU A 299 17.49 18.18 19.91
CA GLU A 299 16.21 18.86 19.64
C GLU A 299 15.07 17.88 19.35
N MET A 300 15.40 16.72 18.78
CA MET A 300 14.43 15.65 18.56
C MET A 300 13.78 15.18 19.87
N LEU A 301 14.55 15.06 20.95
CA LEU A 301 14.04 14.70 22.26
C LEU A 301 13.10 15.77 22.81
N THR A 302 13.50 17.05 22.71
CA THR A 302 12.65 18.17 23.13
C THR A 302 11.32 18.16 22.36
N LYS A 303 11.34 17.93 21.05
CA LYS A 303 10.11 17.80 20.23
C LYS A 303 9.22 16.62 20.66
N MET A 304 9.83 15.53 21.11
CA MET A 304 9.13 14.33 21.53
C MET A 304 8.43 14.49 22.89
N TYR A 305 9.05 15.24 23.82
CA TYR A 305 8.49 15.52 25.15
C TYR A 305 7.53 16.70 25.18
N GLY A 306 7.61 17.59 24.22
CA GLY A 306 6.80 18.80 24.11
C GLY A 306 7.69 20.02 23.88
N MET A 307 7.28 20.87 22.91
CA MET A 307 7.96 22.14 22.67
C MET A 307 7.63 23.13 23.79
N PRO A 308 8.60 23.95 24.26
CA PRO A 308 8.31 25.02 25.21
C PRO A 308 7.42 26.08 24.55
N ASP A 309 6.69 26.87 25.32
CA ASP A 309 5.89 27.95 24.79
C ASP A 309 6.76 29.15 24.37
N TYR A 310 6.20 30.04 23.52
CA TYR A 310 6.93 31.22 23.04
C TYR A 310 7.30 32.14 24.20
N GLY A 311 8.60 32.44 24.34
CA GLY A 311 9.15 33.21 25.44
C GLY A 311 9.52 32.40 26.68
N GLU A 312 9.38 31.07 26.64
CA GLU A 312 9.92 30.17 27.67
C GLU A 312 11.40 29.85 27.43
N PHE A 313 11.98 29.17 28.39
CA PHE A 313 13.36 28.69 28.31
C PHE A 313 13.43 27.40 27.48
N ASP A 314 14.38 27.35 26.54
CA ASP A 314 14.66 26.13 25.77
C ASP A 314 15.44 25.13 26.65
N PRO A 315 14.84 23.99 27.02
CA PRO A 315 15.50 23.01 27.88
C PRO A 315 16.57 22.18 27.16
N THR A 316 16.63 22.23 25.83
CA THR A 316 17.52 21.37 25.02
C THR A 316 18.99 21.46 25.41
N PRO A 317 19.59 22.70 25.59
CA PRO A 317 21.00 22.78 25.98
C PRO A 317 21.29 22.25 27.37
N LEU A 318 20.31 22.28 28.29
CA LEU A 318 20.43 21.74 29.63
C LEU A 318 20.28 20.22 29.62
N LEU A 319 19.33 19.67 28.85
CA LEU A 319 19.06 18.23 28.77
C LEU A 319 20.17 17.50 28.02
N ALA A 320 20.76 18.10 26.99
CA ALA A 320 21.75 17.45 26.13
C ALA A 320 22.90 16.75 26.87
N PRO A 321 23.60 17.38 27.84
CA PRO A 321 24.68 16.73 28.57
C PRO A 321 24.21 15.60 29.48
N PHE A 322 23.01 15.70 30.07
CA PHE A 322 22.45 14.61 30.88
C PHE A 322 22.09 13.41 30.04
N TYR A 323 21.45 13.60 28.89
CA TYR A 323 21.14 12.53 27.97
C TYR A 323 22.42 11.85 27.44
N ALA A 324 23.43 12.64 27.06
CA ALA A 324 24.71 12.10 26.62
C ALA A 324 25.37 11.24 27.71
N LEU A 325 25.34 11.71 28.96
CA LEU A 325 25.90 10.99 30.10
C LEU A 325 25.14 9.69 30.38
N PHE A 326 23.79 9.75 30.48
CA PHE A 326 22.97 8.58 30.75
C PHE A 326 23.06 7.55 29.61
N PHE A 327 23.03 8.01 28.36
CA PHE A 327 23.18 7.13 27.21
C PHE A 327 24.58 6.47 27.20
N GLY A 328 25.62 7.24 27.52
CA GLY A 328 26.99 6.70 27.66
C GLY A 328 27.09 5.65 28.77
N MET A 329 26.40 5.84 29.90
CA MET A 329 26.31 4.85 30.97
C MET A 329 25.58 3.58 30.52
N CYS A 330 24.44 3.73 29.83
CA CYS A 330 23.69 2.58 29.30
C CYS A 330 24.50 1.78 28.28
N VAL A 331 25.25 2.44 27.40
CA VAL A 331 26.13 1.76 26.41
C VAL A 331 27.34 1.11 27.10
N GLY A 332 27.85 1.72 28.18
CA GLY A 332 28.95 1.14 28.98
C GLY A 332 28.56 -0.13 29.74
N ASP A 333 27.27 -0.34 29.99
CA ASP A 333 26.71 -1.50 30.68
C ASP A 333 26.19 -2.59 29.71
N ALA A 334 26.56 -2.49 28.44
CA ALA A 334 26.17 -3.44 27.38
C ALA A 334 26.65 -4.91 27.59
N GLY A 335 27.34 -5.17 28.70
CA GLY A 335 27.66 -6.53 29.15
C GLY A 335 26.56 -7.20 29.99
N TYR A 336 25.51 -6.46 30.38
CA TYR A 336 24.39 -6.93 31.21
C TYR A 336 23.04 -6.94 30.48
N GLY A 337 22.94 -6.47 29.24
CA GLY A 337 21.73 -6.42 28.42
C GLY A 337 21.63 -7.51 27.36
#